data_3c5640aead3e10380818189b807f6e78
#
_entry.id   3c5640aead3e10380818189b807f6e78
#
_cell.length_a   1.000
_cell.length_b   1.000
_cell.length_c   1.000
_cell.angle_alpha   90.00
_cell.angle_beta   90.00
_cell.angle_gamma   90.00
#
_symmetry.space_group_name_H-M   'P 1'
#
loop_
_entity.id
_entity.type
_entity.pdbx_description
1 polymer ?
#
loop_
_entity_poly.entity_id
_entity_poly.type
_entity_poly.pdbx_seq_one_letter_code
_entity_poly.pdbx_strand_id
1 'polypeptide(L)'
;MQRLAEKVALVTGAGRGLGWGIARALGQAGAQVCLTDINPDELDRALADMRGDGSQVMARLLDVVDREDFQATVDAVAATWGRLDILVHNAIYMPLVRFDDMSPDLWQRQIDVSLGGLYNATYAAWDVMKAQGGGHIIGIASGSSVRGYKEEVAYCTAKHAQEGFIKALALEAAPFAIALNSIGPGRTIKPTRITWAELDALPSEDKAQWADPVALGEAFVWLAAQPPTRFSGLRFDAGPIVDTIAAEGFDFAFAPEKVTLYVDDFVARQQWQANYQ
;
A
#
# COMPACT_ATOMS: atom_id res chain seq x y z
N MET A 1 -14.40 -15.00 -8.31
CA MET A 1 -14.28 -14.30 -9.62
C MET A 1 -12.92 -13.63 -9.64
N GLN A 2 -12.06 -13.92 -10.62
CA GLN A 2 -10.70 -13.34 -10.72
C GLN A 2 -10.80 -11.88 -11.23
N ARG A 3 -11.03 -10.94 -10.31
CA ARG A 3 -11.27 -9.51 -10.61
C ARG A 3 -10.05 -8.77 -11.15
N LEU A 4 -8.87 -9.32 -10.88
CA LEU A 4 -7.58 -8.77 -11.32
C LEU A 4 -6.84 -9.74 -12.27
N ALA A 5 -7.59 -10.58 -13.01
CA ALA A 5 -6.99 -11.41 -14.04
C ALA A 5 -6.15 -10.55 -15.01
N GLU A 6 -4.96 -11.05 -15.38
CA GLU A 6 -4.00 -10.38 -16.27
C GLU A 6 -3.40 -9.07 -15.71
N LYS A 7 -3.69 -8.70 -14.44
CA LYS A 7 -3.07 -7.56 -13.78
C LYS A 7 -1.76 -7.97 -13.10
N VAL A 8 -0.82 -7.05 -13.09
CA VAL A 8 0.48 -7.21 -12.45
C VAL A 8 0.60 -6.23 -11.29
N ALA A 9 0.94 -6.74 -10.12
CA ALA A 9 1.11 -5.97 -8.91
C ALA A 9 2.54 -6.06 -8.36
N LEU A 10 3.05 -4.97 -7.79
CA LEU A 10 4.25 -4.92 -6.98
C LEU A 10 3.88 -4.38 -5.60
N VAL A 11 4.28 -5.09 -4.54
CA VAL A 11 4.00 -4.71 -3.16
C VAL A 11 5.30 -4.65 -2.37
N THR A 12 5.60 -3.48 -1.76
CA THR A 12 6.80 -3.31 -0.93
C THR A 12 6.53 -3.63 0.54
N GLY A 13 7.55 -4.16 1.24
CA GLY A 13 7.39 -4.62 2.62
C GLY A 13 6.38 -5.77 2.71
N ALA A 14 6.43 -6.68 1.72
CA ALA A 14 5.47 -7.76 1.55
C ALA A 14 5.89 -9.08 2.23
N GLY A 15 7.02 -9.09 2.97
CA GLY A 15 7.49 -10.27 3.69
C GLY A 15 6.57 -10.66 4.85
N ARG A 16 5.78 -9.73 5.41
CA ARG A 16 4.88 -9.99 6.54
C ARG A 16 3.77 -8.95 6.70
N GLY A 17 2.88 -9.20 7.67
CA GLY A 17 1.88 -8.24 8.14
C GLY A 17 0.95 -7.76 7.06
N LEU A 18 0.66 -6.44 7.04
CA LEU A 18 -0.30 -5.85 6.10
C LEU A 18 0.17 -6.02 4.64
N GLY A 19 1.47 -5.81 4.36
CA GLY A 19 2.01 -5.94 3.00
C GLY A 19 1.85 -7.35 2.42
N TRP A 20 2.14 -8.39 3.23
CA TRP A 20 1.87 -9.78 2.87
C TRP A 20 0.37 -10.04 2.64
N GLY A 21 -0.50 -9.53 3.54
CA GLY A 21 -1.95 -9.69 3.39
C GLY A 21 -2.50 -9.05 2.11
N ILE A 22 -2.03 -7.84 1.78
CA ILE A 22 -2.37 -7.15 0.53
C ILE A 22 -1.91 -7.96 -0.68
N ALA A 23 -0.64 -8.39 -0.69
CA ALA A 23 -0.08 -9.17 -1.79
C ALA A 23 -0.87 -10.46 -2.02
N ARG A 24 -1.21 -11.18 -0.93
CA ARG A 24 -2.01 -12.41 -0.98
C ARG A 24 -3.42 -12.16 -1.52
N ALA A 25 -4.11 -11.12 -1.06
CA ALA A 25 -5.44 -10.76 -1.56
C ALA A 25 -5.42 -10.41 -3.06
N LEU A 26 -4.41 -9.66 -3.52
CA LEU A 26 -4.23 -9.36 -4.95
C LEU A 26 -3.99 -10.64 -5.76
N GLY A 27 -3.15 -11.55 -5.29
CA GLY A 27 -2.91 -12.85 -5.92
C GLY A 27 -4.17 -13.72 -5.98
N GLN A 28 -4.92 -13.83 -4.90
CA GLN A 28 -6.20 -14.54 -4.84
C GLN A 28 -7.26 -13.93 -5.77
N ALA A 29 -7.19 -12.63 -6.02
CA ALA A 29 -8.03 -11.95 -7.01
C ALA A 29 -7.56 -12.16 -8.46
N GLY A 30 -6.47 -12.90 -8.69
CA GLY A 30 -5.96 -13.29 -10.00
C GLY A 30 -4.81 -12.45 -10.53
N ALA A 31 -4.27 -11.51 -9.75
CA ALA A 31 -3.10 -10.75 -10.16
C ALA A 31 -1.81 -11.60 -10.11
N GLN A 32 -0.87 -11.30 -10.99
CA GLN A 32 0.52 -11.70 -10.86
C GLN A 32 1.21 -10.74 -9.88
N VAL A 33 1.92 -11.23 -8.85
CA VAL A 33 2.39 -10.39 -7.76
C VAL A 33 3.90 -10.49 -7.58
N CYS A 34 4.59 -9.35 -7.61
CA CYS A 34 5.95 -9.22 -7.17
C CYS A 34 5.97 -8.80 -5.69
N LEU A 35 6.51 -9.67 -4.84
CA LEU A 35 6.77 -9.39 -3.43
C LEU A 35 8.14 -8.75 -3.29
N THR A 36 8.25 -7.65 -2.51
CA THR A 36 9.56 -7.13 -2.14
C THR A 36 9.65 -6.87 -0.64
N ASP A 37 10.80 -7.15 -0.06
CA ASP A 37 11.11 -6.85 1.33
C ASP A 37 12.62 -6.67 1.48
N ILE A 38 13.07 -6.02 2.56
CA ILE A 38 14.47 -5.91 2.92
C ILE A 38 14.98 -7.15 3.69
N ASN A 39 14.06 -7.92 4.28
CA ASN A 39 14.36 -9.12 5.05
C ASN A 39 14.19 -10.37 4.18
N PRO A 40 15.29 -11.09 3.85
CA PRO A 40 15.22 -12.26 2.97
C PRO A 40 14.40 -13.42 3.57
N ASP A 41 14.50 -13.68 4.87
CA ASP A 41 13.83 -14.81 5.51
C ASP A 41 12.29 -14.60 5.53
N GLU A 42 11.84 -13.38 5.82
CA GLU A 42 10.44 -13.01 5.80
C GLU A 42 9.89 -13.08 4.36
N LEU A 43 10.68 -12.64 3.38
CA LEU A 43 10.32 -12.65 1.98
C LEU A 43 10.19 -14.09 1.43
N ASP A 44 11.15 -14.97 1.74
CA ASP A 44 11.14 -16.37 1.32
C ASP A 44 9.92 -17.10 1.90
N ARG A 45 9.58 -16.84 3.16
CA ARG A 45 8.38 -17.40 3.79
C ARG A 45 7.10 -16.93 3.09
N ALA A 46 6.97 -15.63 2.83
CA ALA A 46 5.82 -15.06 2.13
C ALA A 46 5.66 -15.63 0.72
N LEU A 47 6.79 -15.78 0.00
CA LEU A 47 6.83 -16.38 -1.33
C LEU A 47 6.37 -17.84 -1.33
N ALA A 48 6.86 -18.63 -0.37
CA ALA A 48 6.48 -20.05 -0.24
C ALA A 48 4.99 -20.21 0.06
N ASP A 49 4.47 -19.39 0.96
CA ASP A 49 3.05 -19.38 1.35
C ASP A 49 2.15 -19.06 0.15
N MET A 50 2.45 -18.00 -0.60
CA MET A 50 1.64 -17.62 -1.75
C MET A 50 1.75 -18.59 -2.93
N ARG A 51 2.91 -19.24 -3.12
CA ARG A 51 3.05 -20.32 -4.11
C ARG A 51 2.20 -21.55 -3.74
N GLY A 52 2.11 -21.85 -2.45
CA GLY A 52 1.25 -22.91 -1.92
C GLY A 52 -0.23 -22.71 -2.24
N ASP A 53 -0.67 -21.47 -2.34
CA ASP A 53 -2.03 -21.08 -2.74
C ASP A 53 -2.26 -21.11 -4.27
N GLY A 54 -1.22 -21.39 -5.06
CA GLY A 54 -1.31 -21.39 -6.53
C GLY A 54 -1.23 -20.01 -7.18
N SER A 55 -0.87 -18.96 -6.44
CA SER A 55 -0.69 -17.61 -6.97
C SER A 55 0.55 -17.52 -7.87
N GLN A 56 0.46 -16.73 -8.95
CA GLN A 56 1.61 -16.42 -9.80
C GLN A 56 2.43 -15.32 -9.13
N VAL A 57 3.56 -15.70 -8.54
CA VAL A 57 4.36 -14.79 -7.71
C VAL A 57 5.85 -14.87 -8.02
N MET A 58 6.51 -13.73 -7.94
CA MET A 58 7.96 -13.60 -7.85
C MET A 58 8.33 -12.80 -6.60
N ALA A 59 9.58 -12.89 -6.18
CA ALA A 59 10.11 -12.12 -5.06
C ALA A 59 11.43 -11.47 -5.43
N ARG A 60 11.68 -10.27 -4.89
CA ARG A 60 12.96 -9.57 -5.01
C ARG A 60 13.32 -8.93 -3.67
N LEU A 61 14.54 -9.16 -3.23
CA LEU A 61 15.09 -8.43 -2.09
C LEU A 61 15.24 -6.95 -2.51
N LEU A 62 14.71 -6.03 -1.70
CA LEU A 62 14.72 -4.61 -2.03
C LEU A 62 14.77 -3.74 -0.76
N ASP A 63 15.76 -2.88 -0.64
CA ASP A 63 15.65 -1.68 0.20
C ASP A 63 15.00 -0.56 -0.64
N VAL A 64 13.81 -0.13 -0.26
CA VAL A 64 13.06 0.90 -0.99
C VAL A 64 13.76 2.26 -1.08
N VAL A 65 14.81 2.49 -0.28
CA VAL A 65 15.65 3.69 -0.33
C VAL A 65 16.65 3.63 -1.50
N ASP A 66 17.02 2.43 -1.93
CA ASP A 66 17.88 2.25 -3.10
C ASP A 66 17.08 2.44 -4.38
N ARG A 67 17.31 3.58 -5.02
CA ARG A 67 16.60 3.99 -6.23
C ARG A 67 16.95 3.12 -7.44
N GLU A 68 18.22 2.72 -7.57
CA GLU A 68 18.68 1.93 -8.71
C GLU A 68 18.14 0.49 -8.63
N ASP A 69 18.15 -0.10 -7.43
CA ASP A 69 17.58 -1.42 -7.19
C ASP A 69 16.04 -1.40 -7.34
N PHE A 70 15.37 -0.29 -6.95
CA PHE A 70 13.94 -0.14 -7.21
C PHE A 70 13.64 -0.14 -8.70
N GLN A 71 14.39 0.64 -9.51
CA GLN A 71 14.25 0.65 -10.97
C GLN A 71 14.50 -0.74 -11.56
N ALA A 72 15.58 -1.41 -11.17
CA ALA A 72 15.87 -2.77 -11.61
C ALA A 72 14.79 -3.79 -11.23
N THR A 73 14.10 -3.54 -10.10
CA THR A 73 12.97 -4.37 -9.68
C THR A 73 11.75 -4.18 -10.59
N VAL A 74 11.41 -2.94 -10.92
CA VAL A 74 10.31 -2.65 -11.86
C VAL A 74 10.62 -3.17 -13.27
N ASP A 75 11.86 -3.00 -13.73
CA ASP A 75 12.31 -3.52 -15.03
C ASP A 75 12.17 -5.05 -15.09
N ALA A 76 12.54 -5.76 -14.02
CA ALA A 76 12.38 -7.21 -13.93
C ALA A 76 10.91 -7.65 -13.95
N VAL A 77 10.02 -6.90 -13.29
CA VAL A 77 8.56 -7.14 -13.34
C VAL A 77 8.04 -6.95 -14.75
N ALA A 78 8.39 -5.84 -15.40
CA ALA A 78 7.99 -5.54 -16.77
C ALA A 78 8.55 -6.55 -17.78
N ALA A 79 9.80 -7.00 -17.61
CA ALA A 79 10.40 -8.02 -18.46
C ALA A 79 9.73 -9.40 -18.29
N THR A 80 9.24 -9.73 -17.08
CA THR A 80 8.63 -11.03 -16.79
C THR A 80 7.18 -11.10 -17.24
N TRP A 81 6.41 -10.03 -17.04
CA TRP A 81 4.95 -10.02 -17.24
C TRP A 81 4.44 -8.97 -18.22
N GLY A 82 5.34 -8.15 -18.79
CA GLY A 82 5.02 -7.18 -19.84
C GLY A 82 4.36 -5.90 -19.36
N ARG A 83 4.06 -5.76 -18.07
CA ARG A 83 3.31 -4.62 -17.51
C ARG A 83 3.49 -4.46 -16.01
N LEU A 84 3.03 -3.33 -15.45
CA LEU A 84 2.85 -3.11 -14.02
C LEU A 84 1.57 -2.27 -13.82
N ASP A 85 0.49 -2.91 -13.35
CA ASP A 85 -0.82 -2.24 -13.19
C ASP A 85 -1.03 -1.64 -11.80
N ILE A 86 -0.45 -2.27 -10.77
CA ILE A 86 -0.71 -1.95 -9.37
C ILE A 86 0.62 -1.87 -8.65
N LEU A 87 0.92 -0.71 -8.08
CA LEU A 87 2.05 -0.51 -7.20
C LEU A 87 1.54 -0.16 -5.81
N VAL A 88 1.88 -0.98 -4.81
CA VAL A 88 1.55 -0.71 -3.40
C VAL A 88 2.83 -0.43 -2.62
N HIS A 89 3.00 0.82 -2.18
CA HIS A 89 4.10 1.18 -1.29
C HIS A 89 3.64 1.01 0.17
N ASN A 90 4.02 -0.14 0.75
CA ASN A 90 3.71 -0.50 2.14
C ASN A 90 4.95 -0.49 3.04
N ALA A 91 6.15 -0.61 2.51
CA ALA A 91 7.37 -0.62 3.30
C ALA A 91 7.45 0.57 4.27
N ILE A 92 7.85 0.29 5.51
CA ILE A 92 7.90 1.25 6.60
C ILE A 92 9.01 0.92 7.58
N TYR A 93 9.62 1.98 8.14
CA TYR A 93 10.47 1.93 9.32
C TYR A 93 9.88 2.87 10.37
N MET A 94 9.36 2.31 11.47
CA MET A 94 8.57 3.05 12.45
C MET A 94 8.93 2.64 13.88
N PRO A 95 10.12 2.94 14.38
CA PRO A 95 10.40 2.90 15.80
C PRO A 95 9.63 4.01 16.52
N LEU A 96 9.00 3.68 17.64
CA LEU A 96 8.39 4.66 18.54
C LEU A 96 9.48 5.30 19.37
N VAL A 97 9.72 6.59 19.20
CA VAL A 97 10.83 7.31 19.84
C VAL A 97 10.38 8.72 20.24
N ARG A 98 10.64 9.10 21.50
CA ARG A 98 10.41 10.46 21.96
C ARG A 98 11.31 11.43 21.19
N PHE A 99 10.86 12.64 21.00
CA PHE A 99 11.63 13.65 20.26
C PHE A 99 13.01 13.90 20.89
N ASP A 100 13.10 13.92 22.22
CA ASP A 100 14.35 14.10 22.97
C ASP A 100 15.41 13.00 22.70
N ASP A 101 14.95 11.79 22.33
CA ASP A 101 15.77 10.61 22.09
C ASP A 101 15.98 10.33 20.59
N MET A 102 15.39 11.15 19.71
CA MET A 102 15.43 10.97 18.26
C MET A 102 16.72 11.52 17.67
N SER A 103 17.61 10.65 17.20
CA SER A 103 18.79 11.08 16.45
C SER A 103 18.44 11.59 15.05
N PRO A 104 19.27 12.47 14.44
CA PRO A 104 19.11 12.89 13.05
C PRO A 104 19.04 11.71 12.07
N ASP A 105 19.87 10.66 12.25
CA ASP A 105 19.89 9.49 11.38
C ASP A 105 18.60 8.67 11.49
N LEU A 106 18.07 8.53 12.71
CA LEU A 106 16.82 7.83 12.95
C LEU A 106 15.63 8.59 12.32
N TRP A 107 15.62 9.91 12.44
CA TRP A 107 14.67 10.78 11.74
C TRP A 107 14.75 10.57 10.23
N GLN A 108 15.96 10.72 9.66
CA GLN A 108 16.17 10.63 8.22
C GLN A 108 15.75 9.27 7.69
N ARG A 109 16.13 8.17 8.36
CA ARG A 109 15.75 6.80 7.94
C ARG A 109 14.24 6.60 7.89
N GLN A 110 13.48 7.17 8.83
CA GLN A 110 12.00 7.10 8.79
C GLN A 110 11.42 7.85 7.59
N ILE A 111 11.96 9.02 7.27
CA ILE A 111 11.55 9.81 6.10
C ILE A 111 11.94 9.09 4.81
N ASP A 112 13.18 8.61 4.71
CA ASP A 112 13.69 7.95 3.50
C ASP A 112 12.91 6.69 3.16
N VAL A 113 12.61 5.84 4.14
CA VAL A 113 11.84 4.61 3.88
C VAL A 113 10.39 4.95 3.51
N SER A 114 9.74 5.83 4.27
CA SER A 114 8.32 6.08 4.10
C SER A 114 8.02 6.98 2.89
N LEU A 115 8.62 8.17 2.84
CA LEU A 115 8.35 9.16 1.79
C LEU A 115 9.29 8.97 0.59
N GLY A 116 10.58 8.84 0.84
CA GLY A 116 11.59 8.58 -0.20
C GLY A 116 11.29 7.30 -0.97
N GLY A 117 10.94 6.22 -0.25
CA GLY A 117 10.52 4.95 -0.87
C GLY A 117 9.28 5.08 -1.76
N LEU A 118 8.28 5.86 -1.35
CA LEU A 118 7.12 6.14 -2.20
C LEU A 118 7.51 6.91 -3.47
N TYR A 119 8.40 7.88 -3.34
CA TYR A 119 8.93 8.63 -4.48
C TYR A 119 9.69 7.68 -5.45
N ASN A 120 10.62 6.86 -4.94
CA ASN A 120 11.38 5.91 -5.75
C ASN A 120 10.47 4.91 -6.46
N ALA A 121 9.49 4.37 -5.73
CA ALA A 121 8.47 3.46 -6.27
C ALA A 121 7.70 4.08 -7.44
N THR A 122 7.21 5.30 -7.21
CA THR A 122 6.44 6.04 -8.22
C THR A 122 7.29 6.38 -9.42
N TYR A 123 8.51 6.85 -9.21
CA TYR A 123 9.45 7.20 -10.28
C TYR A 123 9.79 6.00 -11.15
N ALA A 124 10.09 4.86 -10.56
CA ALA A 124 10.41 3.63 -11.30
C ALA A 124 9.23 3.10 -12.11
N ALA A 125 7.99 3.17 -11.57
CA ALA A 125 6.79 2.69 -12.24
C ALA A 125 6.27 3.64 -13.32
N TRP A 126 6.69 4.91 -13.31
CA TRP A 126 6.06 5.99 -14.07
C TRP A 126 6.02 5.74 -15.59
N ASP A 127 7.16 5.44 -16.19
CA ASP A 127 7.24 5.27 -17.63
C ASP A 127 6.57 3.97 -18.10
N VAL A 128 6.64 2.91 -17.33
CA VAL A 128 5.93 1.65 -17.60
C VAL A 128 4.42 1.89 -17.60
N MET A 129 3.90 2.55 -16.57
CA MET A 129 2.47 2.85 -16.47
C MET A 129 1.98 3.79 -17.56
N LYS A 130 2.78 4.80 -17.92
CA LYS A 130 2.46 5.69 -19.05
C LYS A 130 2.40 4.93 -20.39
N ALA A 131 3.40 4.10 -20.64
CA ALA A 131 3.49 3.36 -21.91
C ALA A 131 2.34 2.38 -22.11
N GLN A 132 1.82 1.79 -21.03
CA GLN A 132 0.70 0.83 -21.07
C GLN A 132 -0.68 1.49 -20.99
N GLY A 133 -0.76 2.82 -20.77
CA GLY A 133 -2.02 3.57 -20.73
C GLY A 133 -2.69 3.65 -19.37
N GLY A 134 -1.94 3.50 -18.27
CA GLY A 134 -2.43 3.73 -16.92
C GLY A 134 -2.04 2.69 -15.88
N GLY A 135 -2.44 2.95 -14.64
CA GLY A 135 -2.19 2.07 -13.50
C GLY A 135 -2.64 2.69 -12.18
N HIS A 136 -2.42 1.96 -11.08
CA HIS A 136 -2.72 2.39 -9.73
C HIS A 136 -1.45 2.42 -8.88
N ILE A 137 -1.17 3.57 -8.26
CA ILE A 137 -0.13 3.74 -7.24
C ILE A 137 -0.84 3.98 -5.92
N ILE A 138 -0.61 3.11 -4.95
CA ILE A 138 -1.31 3.11 -3.67
C ILE A 138 -0.29 3.21 -2.54
N GLY A 139 -0.32 4.33 -1.80
CA GLY A 139 0.44 4.48 -0.56
C GLY A 139 -0.35 3.97 0.65
N ILE A 140 0.34 3.42 1.66
CA ILE A 140 -0.34 3.07 2.91
C ILE A 140 -0.52 4.31 3.77
N ALA A 141 -1.78 4.69 4.01
CA ALA A 141 -2.16 5.73 4.96
C ALA A 141 -2.19 5.20 6.40
N SER A 142 -2.34 6.12 7.32
CA SER A 142 -2.46 5.85 8.76
C SER A 142 -3.36 6.89 9.41
N GLY A 143 -3.82 6.65 10.64
CA GLY A 143 -4.29 7.73 11.52
C GLY A 143 -3.28 8.86 11.65
N SER A 144 -1.99 8.52 11.60
CA SER A 144 -0.85 9.46 11.61
C SER A 144 -0.71 10.28 10.33
N SER A 145 -1.51 10.04 9.29
CA SER A 145 -1.62 10.91 8.10
C SER A 145 -2.49 12.16 8.35
N VAL A 146 -3.28 12.19 9.43
CA VAL A 146 -4.26 13.26 9.72
C VAL A 146 -4.23 13.71 11.17
N ARG A 147 -3.54 13.00 12.06
CA ARG A 147 -3.44 13.30 13.50
C ARG A 147 -2.02 13.14 13.99
N GLY A 148 -1.67 13.84 15.07
CA GLY A 148 -0.43 13.61 15.80
C GLY A 148 -0.57 12.52 16.85
N TYR A 149 0.50 11.74 17.03
CA TYR A 149 0.62 10.73 18.09
C TYR A 149 1.95 10.91 18.83
N LYS A 150 1.93 10.60 20.11
CA LYS A 150 3.13 10.64 20.95
C LYS A 150 4.14 9.60 20.44
N GLU A 151 5.43 9.96 20.46
CA GLU A 151 6.54 9.12 20.02
C GLU A 151 6.56 8.81 18.49
N GLU A 152 5.71 9.49 17.70
CA GLU A 152 5.58 9.29 16.25
C GLU A 152 5.92 10.55 15.45
N VAL A 153 6.75 11.46 15.93
CA VAL A 153 6.99 12.75 15.25
C VAL A 153 7.46 12.56 13.81
N ALA A 154 8.49 11.74 13.57
CA ALA A 154 8.98 11.47 12.22
C ALA A 154 7.95 10.71 11.38
N TYR A 155 7.27 9.72 11.98
CA TYR A 155 6.26 8.94 11.30
C TYR A 155 5.04 9.77 10.89
N CYS A 156 4.48 10.59 11.81
CA CYS A 156 3.40 11.53 11.49
C CYS A 156 3.81 12.49 10.38
N THR A 157 5.04 13.03 10.43
CA THR A 157 5.56 13.92 9.40
C THR A 157 5.61 13.24 8.04
N ALA A 158 6.19 12.04 7.96
CA ALA A 158 6.25 11.27 6.71
C ALA A 158 4.86 10.92 6.17
N LYS A 159 3.93 10.54 7.04
CA LYS A 159 2.57 10.16 6.63
C LYS A 159 1.74 11.36 6.16
N HIS A 160 1.85 12.53 6.76
CA HIS A 160 1.25 13.77 6.24
C HIS A 160 1.88 14.17 4.90
N ALA A 161 3.20 14.06 4.76
CA ALA A 161 3.90 14.36 3.52
C ALA A 161 3.51 13.43 2.38
N GLN A 162 3.30 12.12 2.64
CA GLN A 162 2.78 11.17 1.64
C GLN A 162 1.41 11.61 1.09
N GLU A 163 0.50 12.10 1.94
CA GLU A 163 -0.80 12.59 1.49
C GLU A 163 -0.67 13.82 0.58
N GLY A 164 0.27 14.73 0.89
CA GLY A 164 0.59 15.87 0.05
C GLY A 164 1.16 15.45 -1.31
N PHE A 165 2.12 14.50 -1.32
CA PHE A 165 2.71 13.94 -2.52
C PHE A 165 1.65 13.30 -3.43
N ILE A 166 0.82 12.40 -2.89
CA ILE A 166 -0.25 11.71 -3.62
C ILE A 166 -1.22 12.71 -4.22
N LYS A 167 -1.66 13.70 -3.45
CA LYS A 167 -2.63 14.71 -3.86
C LYS A 167 -2.12 15.61 -4.99
N ALA A 168 -0.86 16.03 -4.90
CA ALA A 168 -0.26 16.89 -5.92
C ALA A 168 0.00 16.10 -7.23
N LEU A 169 0.64 14.93 -7.11
CA LEU A 169 1.01 14.15 -8.28
C LEU A 169 -0.21 13.53 -8.99
N ALA A 170 -1.32 13.30 -8.30
CA ALA A 170 -2.56 12.84 -8.92
C ALA A 170 -3.06 13.76 -10.04
N LEU A 171 -2.82 15.09 -9.93
CA LEU A 171 -3.19 16.06 -10.97
C LEU A 171 -2.29 15.93 -12.21
N GLU A 172 -0.98 15.73 -12.01
CA GLU A 172 -0.03 15.55 -13.10
C GLU A 172 -0.18 14.18 -13.78
N ALA A 173 -0.64 13.17 -13.03
CA ALA A 173 -0.84 11.79 -13.48
C ALA A 173 -2.15 11.59 -14.29
N ALA A 174 -3.14 12.47 -14.10
CA ALA A 174 -4.46 12.33 -14.70
C ALA A 174 -4.45 12.17 -16.24
N PRO A 175 -3.63 12.92 -17.03
CA PRO A 175 -3.56 12.75 -18.47
C PRO A 175 -3.08 11.37 -18.94
N PHE A 176 -2.42 10.62 -18.06
CA PHE A 176 -1.87 9.29 -18.34
C PHE A 176 -2.73 8.15 -17.80
N ALA A 177 -3.89 8.46 -17.23
CA ALA A 177 -4.75 7.52 -16.51
C ALA A 177 -4.00 6.74 -15.40
N ILE A 178 -3.06 7.40 -14.71
CA ILE A 178 -2.39 6.86 -13.54
C ILE A 178 -3.09 7.41 -12.30
N ALA A 179 -3.68 6.53 -11.51
CA ALA A 179 -4.33 6.88 -10.24
C ALA A 179 -3.33 6.83 -9.08
N LEU A 180 -3.26 7.90 -8.30
CA LEU A 180 -2.53 7.91 -7.03
C LEU A 180 -3.51 8.05 -5.88
N ASN A 181 -3.53 7.07 -4.97
CA ASN A 181 -4.39 7.11 -3.80
C ASN A 181 -3.65 6.58 -2.56
N SER A 182 -4.23 6.81 -1.39
CA SER A 182 -3.77 6.16 -0.16
C SER A 182 -4.89 5.32 0.46
N ILE A 183 -4.51 4.19 1.10
CA ILE A 183 -5.43 3.37 1.89
C ILE A 183 -4.84 3.15 3.27
N GLY A 184 -5.56 3.59 4.31
CA GLY A 184 -5.26 3.26 5.71
C GLY A 184 -5.88 1.92 6.11
N PRO A 185 -5.37 1.26 7.18
CA PRO A 185 -5.99 0.03 7.67
C PRO A 185 -7.44 0.25 8.13
N GLY A 186 -7.76 1.41 8.72
CA GLY A 186 -9.08 1.69 9.30
C GLY A 186 -9.45 0.80 10.49
N ARG A 187 -8.52 -0.05 10.94
CA ARG A 187 -8.63 -0.99 12.05
C ARG A 187 -7.30 -1.15 12.76
N THR A 188 -7.33 -1.74 13.95
CA THR A 188 -6.11 -2.14 14.66
C THR A 188 -5.45 -3.29 13.91
N ILE A 189 -4.21 -3.10 13.52
CA ILE A 189 -3.38 -4.12 12.86
C ILE A 189 -2.24 -4.57 13.77
N LYS A 190 -1.68 -5.73 13.46
CA LYS A 190 -0.49 -6.24 14.14
C LYS A 190 0.64 -5.21 14.07
N PRO A 191 1.34 -4.91 15.19
CA PRO A 191 2.51 -4.04 15.18
C PRO A 191 3.57 -4.49 14.17
N THR A 192 4.14 -3.54 13.43
CA THR A 192 5.10 -3.83 12.34
C THR A 192 6.35 -4.56 12.83
N ARG A 193 6.75 -4.36 14.09
CA ARG A 193 7.92 -5.02 14.71
C ARG A 193 7.76 -6.52 14.94
N ILE A 194 6.53 -7.04 15.03
CA ILE A 194 6.28 -8.47 15.31
C ILE A 194 6.58 -9.28 14.04
N THR A 195 7.58 -10.16 14.13
CA THR A 195 7.97 -11.11 13.08
C THR A 195 7.00 -12.29 12.97
N TRP A 196 7.15 -13.12 11.94
CA TRP A 196 6.38 -14.37 11.84
C TRP A 196 6.63 -15.31 13.03
N ALA A 197 7.88 -15.47 13.43
CA ALA A 197 8.24 -16.37 14.53
C ALA A 197 7.62 -15.91 15.86
N GLU A 198 7.64 -14.61 16.13
CA GLU A 198 6.97 -14.02 17.28
C GLU A 198 5.44 -14.16 17.18
N LEU A 199 4.87 -13.92 16.01
CA LEU A 199 3.43 -14.07 15.78
C LEU A 199 2.98 -15.53 15.99
N ASP A 200 3.74 -16.51 15.46
CA ASP A 200 3.42 -17.93 15.63
C ASP A 200 3.41 -18.35 17.11
N ALA A 201 4.31 -17.76 17.91
CA ALA A 201 4.41 -18.04 19.34
C ALA A 201 3.32 -17.39 20.21
N LEU A 202 2.59 -16.40 19.69
CA LEU A 202 1.54 -15.71 20.45
C LEU A 202 0.29 -16.59 20.63
N PRO A 203 -0.40 -16.48 21.78
CA PRO A 203 -1.73 -17.08 21.98
C PRO A 203 -2.76 -16.57 20.95
N SER A 204 -3.76 -17.40 20.64
CA SER A 204 -4.82 -17.03 19.69
C SER A 204 -5.63 -15.81 20.14
N GLU A 205 -5.84 -15.65 21.45
CA GLU A 205 -6.54 -14.51 22.05
C GLU A 205 -5.80 -13.19 21.82
N ASP A 206 -4.46 -13.20 21.87
CA ASP A 206 -3.65 -12.01 21.58
C ASP A 206 -3.69 -11.64 20.09
N LYS A 207 -3.79 -12.65 19.21
CA LYS A 207 -3.92 -12.44 17.76
C LYS A 207 -5.30 -11.88 17.38
N ALA A 208 -6.35 -12.26 18.10
CA ALA A 208 -7.73 -11.86 17.81
C ALA A 208 -8.00 -10.35 17.95
N GLN A 209 -7.11 -9.61 18.62
CA GLN A 209 -7.22 -8.15 18.71
C GLN A 209 -6.87 -7.41 17.42
N TRP A 210 -6.21 -8.09 16.48
CA TRP A 210 -5.77 -7.49 15.20
C TRP A 210 -6.65 -7.96 14.05
N ALA A 211 -6.93 -7.04 13.14
CA ALA A 211 -7.61 -7.39 11.90
C ALA A 211 -6.77 -8.33 11.04
N ASP A 212 -7.43 -9.25 10.36
CA ASP A 212 -6.80 -10.12 9.38
C ASP A 212 -6.24 -9.28 8.21
N PRO A 213 -4.93 -9.33 7.94
CA PRO A 213 -4.31 -8.54 6.89
C PRO A 213 -4.78 -8.95 5.48
N VAL A 214 -5.18 -10.22 5.27
CA VAL A 214 -5.70 -10.68 3.98
C VAL A 214 -7.10 -10.10 3.74
N ALA A 215 -7.95 -10.12 4.76
CA ALA A 215 -9.27 -9.49 4.67
C ALA A 215 -9.15 -7.99 4.38
N LEU A 216 -8.22 -7.26 5.04
CA LEU A 216 -7.97 -5.85 4.74
C LEU A 216 -7.44 -5.66 3.31
N GLY A 217 -6.72 -6.64 2.77
CA GLY A 217 -6.24 -6.65 1.39
C GLY A 217 -7.37 -6.57 0.34
N GLU A 218 -8.60 -7.02 0.66
CA GLU A 218 -9.75 -6.91 -0.24
C GLU A 218 -10.09 -5.46 -0.61
N ALA A 219 -9.81 -4.49 0.26
CA ALA A 219 -9.99 -3.07 -0.05
C ALA A 219 -9.03 -2.60 -1.17
N PHE A 220 -7.82 -3.15 -1.20
CA PHE A 220 -6.85 -2.88 -2.27
C PHE A 220 -7.28 -3.54 -3.58
N VAL A 221 -7.82 -4.74 -3.52
CA VAL A 221 -8.45 -5.41 -4.68
C VAL A 221 -9.60 -4.56 -5.21
N TRP A 222 -10.47 -4.06 -4.31
CA TRP A 222 -11.61 -3.20 -4.68
C TRP A 222 -11.15 -1.93 -5.40
N LEU A 223 -10.16 -1.21 -4.86
CA LEU A 223 -9.66 0.02 -5.47
C LEU A 223 -8.94 -0.27 -6.80
N ALA A 224 -8.11 -1.30 -6.86
CA ALA A 224 -7.37 -1.69 -8.07
C ALA A 224 -8.28 -2.22 -9.20
N ALA A 225 -9.47 -2.70 -8.89
CA ALA A 225 -10.46 -3.11 -9.87
C ALA A 225 -11.27 -1.93 -10.44
N GLN A 226 -11.14 -0.73 -9.88
CA GLN A 226 -11.77 0.46 -10.45
C GLN A 226 -10.98 0.97 -11.66
N PRO A 227 -11.62 1.63 -12.64
CA PRO A 227 -10.87 2.37 -13.64
C PRO A 227 -9.95 3.41 -12.98
N PRO A 228 -8.67 3.55 -13.39
CA PRO A 228 -7.75 4.53 -12.78
C PRO A 228 -8.25 5.98 -12.86
N THR A 229 -9.13 6.28 -13.82
CA THR A 229 -9.74 7.60 -13.97
C THR A 229 -10.86 7.90 -12.97
N ARG A 230 -11.32 6.89 -12.20
CA ARG A 230 -12.45 7.05 -11.27
C ARG A 230 -12.07 7.73 -9.97
N PHE A 231 -10.94 7.31 -9.39
CA PHE A 231 -10.47 7.79 -8.10
C PHE A 231 -8.98 8.09 -8.17
N SER A 232 -8.59 9.33 -7.91
CA SER A 232 -7.19 9.73 -7.81
C SER A 232 -7.05 10.89 -6.82
N GLY A 233 -5.94 10.95 -6.07
CA GLY A 233 -5.67 11.97 -5.04
C GLY A 233 -6.49 11.81 -3.77
N LEU A 234 -7.13 10.66 -3.56
CA LEU A 234 -8.03 10.41 -2.44
C LEU A 234 -7.40 9.49 -1.39
N ARG A 235 -7.96 9.57 -0.18
CA ARG A 235 -7.63 8.70 0.94
C ARG A 235 -8.80 7.80 1.28
N PHE A 236 -8.52 6.52 1.41
CA PHE A 236 -9.47 5.48 1.79
C PHE A 236 -9.07 4.82 3.11
N ASP A 237 -9.98 4.04 3.69
CA ASP A 237 -9.71 3.18 4.84
C ASP A 237 -10.24 1.76 4.56
N ALA A 238 -9.38 0.76 4.70
CA ALA A 238 -9.68 -0.62 4.32
C ALA A 238 -10.83 -1.23 5.15
N GLY A 239 -10.86 -0.97 6.46
CA GLY A 239 -11.93 -1.48 7.33
C GLY A 239 -13.34 -1.16 6.83
N PRO A 240 -13.71 0.12 6.62
CA PRO A 240 -15.02 0.49 6.04
C PRO A 240 -15.32 -0.18 4.70
N ILE A 241 -14.34 -0.25 3.79
CA ILE A 241 -14.51 -0.90 2.48
C ILE A 241 -14.84 -2.39 2.65
N VAL A 242 -14.07 -3.09 3.48
CA VAL A 242 -14.25 -4.53 3.72
C VAL A 242 -15.60 -4.81 4.38
N ASP A 243 -16.03 -3.99 5.35
CA ASP A 243 -17.36 -4.12 5.97
C ASP A 243 -18.47 -3.92 4.95
N THR A 244 -18.31 -2.96 4.06
CA THR A 244 -19.29 -2.69 3.01
C THR A 244 -19.33 -3.84 1.99
N ILE A 245 -18.18 -4.37 1.59
CA ILE A 245 -18.11 -5.55 0.71
C ILE A 245 -18.85 -6.74 1.34
N ALA A 246 -18.64 -6.98 2.63
CA ALA A 246 -19.30 -8.06 3.35
C ALA A 246 -20.83 -7.89 3.45
N ALA A 247 -21.31 -6.65 3.60
CA ALA A 247 -22.72 -6.32 3.78
C ALA A 247 -23.49 -6.21 2.46
N GLU A 248 -22.89 -5.62 1.42
CA GLU A 248 -23.57 -5.21 0.18
C GLU A 248 -23.00 -5.90 -1.07
N GLY A 249 -21.87 -6.61 -0.93
CA GLY A 249 -21.14 -7.18 -2.06
C GLY A 249 -20.07 -6.23 -2.62
N PHE A 250 -19.18 -6.78 -3.45
CA PHE A 250 -18.01 -6.06 -3.96
C PHE A 250 -18.35 -4.82 -4.82
N ASP A 251 -19.46 -4.86 -5.55
CA ASP A 251 -19.88 -3.81 -6.47
C ASP A 251 -20.89 -2.84 -5.82
N PHE A 252 -20.71 -2.58 -4.52
CA PHE A 252 -21.59 -1.71 -3.72
C PHE A 252 -21.70 -0.29 -4.31
N ALA A 253 -22.83 0.38 -4.02
CA ALA A 253 -23.02 1.78 -4.40
C ALA A 253 -22.05 2.67 -3.61
N PHE A 254 -21.24 3.42 -4.35
CA PHE A 254 -20.23 4.30 -3.76
C PHE A 254 -20.87 5.41 -2.93
N ALA A 255 -20.36 5.58 -1.69
CA ALA A 255 -20.61 6.73 -0.85
C ALA A 255 -19.37 6.96 0.04
N PRO A 256 -18.98 8.21 0.35
CA PRO A 256 -17.78 8.49 1.13
C PRO A 256 -17.71 7.72 2.46
N GLU A 257 -18.80 7.67 3.21
CA GLU A 257 -18.89 7.00 4.50
C GLU A 257 -18.67 5.47 4.45
N LYS A 258 -18.78 4.88 3.28
CA LYS A 258 -18.54 3.45 3.03
C LYS A 258 -17.06 3.11 2.74
N VAL A 259 -16.24 4.12 2.54
CA VAL A 259 -14.86 3.93 2.07
C VAL A 259 -13.82 4.64 2.93
N THR A 260 -14.23 5.49 3.87
CA THR A 260 -13.31 6.20 4.75
C THR A 260 -13.93 6.55 6.10
N LEU A 261 -13.09 6.58 7.14
CA LEU A 261 -13.41 7.12 8.46
C LEU A 261 -13.31 8.66 8.52
N TYR A 262 -12.76 9.29 7.47
CA TYR A 262 -12.45 10.73 7.40
C TYR A 262 -13.26 11.38 6.27
N VAL A 263 -14.58 11.32 6.40
CA VAL A 263 -15.54 11.77 5.36
C VAL A 263 -15.32 13.22 4.96
N ASP A 264 -15.14 14.12 5.92
CA ASP A 264 -14.95 15.55 5.63
C ASP A 264 -13.67 15.80 4.82
N ASP A 265 -12.57 15.16 5.19
CA ASP A 265 -11.30 15.25 4.44
C ASP A 265 -11.45 14.66 3.04
N PHE A 266 -12.15 13.55 2.89
CA PHE A 266 -12.42 12.92 1.60
C PHE A 266 -13.22 13.85 0.67
N VAL A 267 -14.31 14.43 1.17
CA VAL A 267 -15.15 15.36 0.41
C VAL A 267 -14.38 16.62 0.03
N ALA A 268 -13.58 17.17 0.96
CA ALA A 268 -12.75 18.34 0.70
C ALA A 268 -11.70 18.05 -0.40
N ARG A 269 -11.11 16.86 -0.41
CA ARG A 269 -10.15 16.44 -1.44
C ARG A 269 -10.81 16.28 -2.81
N GLN A 270 -11.99 15.65 -2.88
CA GLN A 270 -12.74 15.55 -4.12
C GLN A 270 -13.10 16.92 -4.70
N GLN A 271 -13.58 17.84 -3.87
CA GLN A 271 -13.93 19.20 -4.28
C GLN A 271 -12.69 19.96 -4.76
N TRP A 272 -11.58 19.82 -4.05
CA TRP A 272 -10.32 20.44 -4.44
C TRP A 272 -9.86 19.95 -5.81
N GLN A 273 -9.89 18.65 -6.07
CA GLN A 273 -9.53 18.10 -7.38
C GLN A 273 -10.44 18.56 -8.50
N ALA A 274 -11.75 18.60 -8.27
CA ALA A 274 -12.72 19.08 -9.27
C ALA A 274 -12.47 20.54 -9.69
N ASN A 275 -11.87 21.36 -8.82
CA ASN A 275 -11.52 22.75 -9.14
C ASN A 275 -10.23 22.89 -9.96
N TYR A 276 -9.43 21.84 -10.12
CA TYR A 276 -8.16 21.84 -10.83
C TYR A 276 -8.14 20.94 -12.08
N GLN A 277 -9.23 20.29 -12.40
CA GLN A 277 -9.45 19.54 -13.63
C GLN A 277 -10.19 20.40 -14.69
#